data_c2649b9fe5ecedcd04f2aab25c37dfa3
#
_entry.id   c2649b9fe5ecedcd04f2aab25c37dfa3
#
_cell.length_a   1.000
_cell.length_b   1.000
_cell.length_c   1.000
_cell.angle_alpha   90.00
_cell.angle_beta   90.00
_cell.angle_gamma   90.00
#
_symmetry.space_group_name_H-M   'P 1'
#
loop_
_entity.id
_entity.type
_entity.pdbx_description
1 polymer ?
#
loop_
_entity_poly.entity_id
_entity_poly.type
_entity_poly.pdbx_seq_one_letter_code
_entity_poly.pdbx_strand_id
1 'polypeptide(L)'
;VVVVVTDALGGGGTPDDMNNYLKKALNDFDNVNGSIYEATDASQYEEVLRTYAREGVDLIITAFPQMVEAVTTVAGEFPDVNFAICLPLTTIDLPNVRCVEFACWELYYLAGMVAGYMTESNLVGHVLGAEQSALIANDNAYIEGLHAVNPDAKVQVVNANSFSDPAAGKDVGLTLISQGCDVILTDC
;
A
#
# COMPACT_ATOMS: atom_id res chain seq x y z
N VAL A 1 10.68 -4.81 -19.05
CA VAL A 1 9.86 -4.70 -17.83
C VAL A 1 9.11 -3.38 -17.86
N VAL A 2 7.84 -3.41 -17.47
CA VAL A 2 7.06 -2.17 -17.25
C VAL A 2 6.56 -2.15 -15.82
N VAL A 3 6.74 -1.01 -15.15
CA VAL A 3 6.15 -0.74 -13.83
C VAL A 3 4.95 0.18 -14.05
N VAL A 4 3.76 -0.23 -13.59
CA VAL A 4 2.54 0.57 -13.67
C VAL A 4 2.16 0.97 -12.26
N VAL A 5 2.18 2.26 -11.98
CA VAL A 5 1.81 2.85 -10.68
C VAL A 5 0.47 3.56 -10.77
N THR A 6 -0.25 3.59 -9.66
CA THR A 6 -1.62 4.12 -9.57
C THR A 6 -1.68 5.60 -9.21
N ASP A 7 -0.55 6.17 -8.82
CA ASP A 7 -0.43 7.56 -8.41
C ASP A 7 0.70 8.27 -9.15
N ALA A 8 0.64 9.59 -9.20
CA ALA A 8 1.66 10.40 -9.84
C ALA A 8 2.99 10.32 -9.08
N LEU A 9 4.09 10.33 -9.81
CA LEU A 9 5.43 10.41 -9.25
C LEU A 9 5.70 11.79 -8.65
N GLY A 10 6.58 11.84 -7.66
CA GLY A 10 7.01 13.07 -6.99
C GLY A 10 6.23 13.40 -5.71
N GLY A 11 5.23 12.59 -5.36
CA GLY A 11 4.50 12.70 -4.10
C GLY A 11 5.17 11.99 -2.92
N GLY A 12 6.19 11.18 -3.19
CA GLY A 12 6.79 10.26 -2.23
C GLY A 12 6.02 8.93 -2.13
N GLY A 13 6.52 8.01 -1.30
CA GLY A 13 5.89 6.71 -1.06
C GLY A 13 6.15 5.68 -2.17
N THR A 14 5.30 4.67 -2.22
CA THR A 14 5.51 3.46 -3.04
C THR A 14 5.72 3.72 -4.53
N PRO A 15 5.00 4.63 -5.22
CA PRO A 15 5.24 4.90 -6.64
C PRO A 15 6.66 5.41 -6.92
N ASP A 16 7.15 6.33 -6.09
CA ASP A 16 8.52 6.85 -6.22
C ASP A 16 9.57 5.80 -5.89
N ASP A 17 9.32 4.96 -4.88
CA ASP A 17 10.19 3.85 -4.54
C ASP A 17 10.26 2.83 -5.68
N MET A 18 9.14 2.44 -6.27
CA MET A 18 9.11 1.55 -7.44
C MET A 18 9.90 2.15 -8.62
N ASN A 19 9.77 3.45 -8.87
CA ASN A 19 10.54 4.15 -9.90
C ASN A 19 12.05 4.15 -9.60
N ASN A 20 12.42 4.40 -8.33
CA ASN A 20 13.83 4.42 -7.92
C ASN A 20 14.47 3.03 -8.02
N TYR A 21 13.75 1.99 -7.62
CA TYR A 21 14.24 0.61 -7.75
C TYR A 21 14.27 0.13 -9.21
N LEU A 22 13.32 0.56 -10.06
CA LEU A 22 13.39 0.31 -11.49
C LEU A 22 14.68 0.95 -12.08
N LYS A 23 14.92 2.23 -11.79
CA LYS A 23 16.16 2.91 -12.24
C LYS A 23 17.42 2.21 -11.75
N LYS A 24 17.39 1.73 -10.50
CA LYS A 24 18.52 0.95 -9.96
C LYS A 24 18.70 -0.36 -10.75
N ALA A 25 17.65 -1.10 -11.03
CA ALA A 25 17.72 -2.34 -11.81
C ALA A 25 18.24 -2.09 -13.22
N LEU A 26 17.82 -1.00 -13.89
CA LEU A 26 18.32 -0.61 -15.20
C LEU A 26 19.82 -0.27 -15.20
N ASN A 27 20.35 0.23 -14.09
CA ASN A 27 21.79 0.50 -13.93
C ASN A 27 22.60 -0.75 -13.58
N ASP A 28 22.03 -1.65 -12.79
CA ASP A 28 22.74 -2.81 -12.24
C ASP A 28 22.77 -4.00 -13.22
N PHE A 29 21.86 -4.02 -14.22
CA PHE A 29 21.69 -5.16 -15.13
C PHE A 29 21.59 -4.71 -16.59
N ASP A 30 22.64 -5.00 -17.38
CA ASP A 30 22.72 -4.62 -18.81
C ASP A 30 21.65 -5.26 -19.70
N ASN A 31 21.06 -6.37 -19.26
CA ASN A 31 20.02 -7.11 -19.98
C ASN A 31 18.61 -6.75 -19.58
N VAL A 32 18.42 -5.74 -18.74
CA VAL A 32 17.09 -5.23 -18.31
C VAL A 32 16.81 -3.91 -19.03
N ASN A 33 15.68 -3.88 -19.74
CA ASN A 33 15.10 -2.65 -20.28
C ASN A 33 13.74 -2.44 -19.63
N GLY A 34 13.40 -1.21 -19.30
CA GLY A 34 12.12 -0.97 -18.66
C GLY A 34 11.71 0.50 -18.61
N SER A 35 10.45 0.71 -18.30
CA SER A 35 9.84 2.01 -18.15
C SER A 35 8.82 1.98 -17.01
N ILE A 36 8.42 3.17 -16.56
CA ILE A 36 7.33 3.35 -15.61
C ILE A 36 6.17 4.08 -16.29
N TYR A 37 4.95 3.73 -15.92
CA TYR A 37 3.73 4.37 -16.38
C TYR A 37 2.85 4.77 -15.18
N GLU A 38 2.38 6.00 -15.17
CA GLU A 38 1.50 6.57 -14.15
C GLU A 38 0.04 6.41 -14.60
N ALA A 39 -0.64 5.39 -14.11
CA ALA A 39 -2.07 5.14 -14.37
C ALA A 39 -2.91 5.74 -13.23
N THR A 40 -3.11 7.05 -13.25
CA THR A 40 -3.79 7.77 -12.18
C THR A 40 -5.32 7.70 -12.24
N ASP A 41 -5.88 7.06 -13.28
CA ASP A 41 -7.31 6.85 -13.45
C ASP A 41 -7.60 5.34 -13.49
N ALA A 42 -8.41 4.87 -12.54
CA ALA A 42 -8.76 3.46 -12.43
C ALA A 42 -9.43 2.89 -13.68
N SER A 43 -10.15 3.71 -14.44
CA SER A 43 -10.78 3.29 -15.70
C SER A 43 -9.78 2.89 -16.79
N GLN A 44 -8.51 3.25 -16.63
CA GLN A 44 -7.45 2.97 -17.60
C GLN A 44 -6.63 1.71 -17.24
N TYR A 45 -6.76 1.16 -16.04
CA TYR A 45 -5.88 0.08 -15.54
C TYR A 45 -5.81 -1.10 -16.51
N GLU A 46 -6.93 -1.67 -16.90
CA GLU A 46 -6.94 -2.82 -17.81
C GLU A 46 -6.34 -2.49 -19.18
N GLU A 47 -6.70 -1.34 -19.76
CA GLU A 47 -6.22 -0.99 -21.10
C GLU A 47 -4.72 -0.70 -21.12
N VAL A 48 -4.19 -0.09 -20.06
CA VAL A 48 -2.74 0.12 -19.91
C VAL A 48 -2.01 -1.21 -19.81
N LEU A 49 -2.45 -2.11 -18.93
CA LEU A 49 -1.85 -3.43 -18.79
C LEU A 49 -1.94 -4.24 -20.10
N ARG A 50 -3.09 -4.20 -20.76
CA ARG A 50 -3.35 -4.89 -22.03
C ARG A 50 -2.47 -4.34 -23.16
N THR A 51 -2.23 -3.04 -23.18
CA THR A 51 -1.35 -2.39 -24.17
C THR A 51 0.06 -2.93 -24.06
N TYR A 52 0.64 -2.92 -22.85
CA TYR A 52 1.99 -3.45 -22.63
C TYR A 52 2.09 -4.97 -22.85
N ALA A 53 1.05 -5.71 -22.50
CA ALA A 53 1.01 -7.14 -22.78
C ALA A 53 1.02 -7.43 -24.30
N ARG A 54 0.30 -6.65 -25.11
CA ARG A 54 0.31 -6.72 -26.59
C ARG A 54 1.63 -6.32 -27.20
N GLU A 55 2.35 -5.39 -26.57
CA GLU A 55 3.71 -5.00 -26.98
C GLU A 55 4.77 -6.07 -26.69
N GLY A 56 4.37 -7.13 -25.98
CA GLY A 56 5.23 -8.29 -25.72
C GLY A 56 6.29 -8.03 -24.65
N VAL A 57 5.97 -7.22 -23.63
CA VAL A 57 6.86 -7.07 -22.48
C VAL A 57 6.92 -8.37 -21.67
N ASP A 58 8.09 -8.74 -21.18
CA ASP A 58 8.29 -9.99 -20.44
C ASP A 58 7.67 -9.96 -19.04
N LEU A 59 7.59 -8.76 -18.43
CA LEU A 59 7.13 -8.59 -17.05
C LEU A 59 6.45 -7.22 -16.87
N ILE A 60 5.25 -7.26 -16.31
CA ILE A 60 4.51 -6.08 -15.85
C ILE A 60 4.45 -6.13 -14.32
N ILE A 61 4.92 -5.06 -13.66
CA ILE A 61 4.91 -4.93 -12.20
C ILE A 61 3.93 -3.82 -11.82
N THR A 62 3.08 -4.09 -10.84
CA THR A 62 2.17 -3.09 -10.28
C THR A 62 2.02 -3.28 -8.77
N ALA A 63 1.20 -2.46 -8.12
CA ALA A 63 0.97 -2.53 -6.69
C ALA A 63 -0.50 -2.23 -6.34
N PHE A 64 -0.86 -2.64 -5.12
CA PHE A 64 -2.09 -2.32 -4.42
C PHE A 64 -3.35 -3.07 -4.88
N PRO A 65 -4.35 -3.17 -3.98
CA PRO A 65 -5.58 -3.92 -4.20
C PRO A 65 -6.41 -3.42 -5.39
N GLN A 66 -6.35 -2.11 -5.69
CA GLN A 66 -7.10 -1.53 -6.80
C GLN A 66 -6.68 -2.06 -8.19
N MET A 67 -5.47 -2.66 -8.29
CA MET A 67 -4.98 -3.28 -9.54
C MET A 67 -5.36 -4.76 -9.68
N VAL A 68 -5.88 -5.39 -8.63
CA VAL A 68 -6.13 -6.85 -8.60
C VAL A 68 -7.06 -7.31 -9.72
N GLU A 69 -8.17 -6.61 -9.93
CA GLU A 69 -9.15 -6.97 -10.96
C GLU A 69 -8.53 -6.83 -12.37
N ALA A 70 -7.87 -5.72 -12.64
CA ALA A 70 -7.20 -5.46 -13.92
C ALA A 70 -6.08 -6.48 -14.19
N VAL A 71 -5.24 -6.80 -13.19
CA VAL A 71 -4.20 -7.82 -13.32
C VAL A 71 -4.81 -9.19 -13.57
N THR A 72 -5.86 -9.58 -12.84
CA THR A 72 -6.53 -10.88 -13.01
C THR A 72 -7.10 -11.03 -14.41
N THR A 73 -7.79 -10.00 -14.90
CA THR A 73 -8.37 -10.00 -16.24
C THR A 73 -7.29 -10.11 -17.32
N VAL A 74 -6.32 -9.20 -17.29
CA VAL A 74 -5.31 -9.11 -18.36
C VAL A 74 -4.31 -10.27 -18.32
N ALA A 75 -3.89 -10.72 -17.15
CA ALA A 75 -3.02 -11.90 -17.04
C ALA A 75 -3.68 -13.17 -17.56
N GLY A 76 -5.01 -13.31 -17.38
CA GLY A 76 -5.78 -14.40 -17.98
C GLY A 76 -5.85 -14.34 -19.51
N GLU A 77 -5.87 -13.14 -20.09
CA GLU A 77 -5.85 -12.94 -21.55
C GLU A 77 -4.45 -13.18 -22.16
N PHE A 78 -3.38 -12.97 -21.40
CA PHE A 78 -1.98 -13.01 -21.86
C PHE A 78 -1.12 -13.99 -21.01
N PRO A 79 -1.32 -15.32 -21.15
CA PRO A 79 -0.65 -16.29 -20.30
C PRO A 79 0.88 -16.35 -20.46
N ASP A 80 1.42 -15.83 -21.56
CA ASP A 80 2.86 -15.78 -21.85
C ASP A 80 3.56 -14.54 -21.27
N VAL A 81 2.79 -13.57 -20.76
CA VAL A 81 3.32 -12.37 -20.08
C VAL A 81 3.30 -12.60 -18.58
N ASN A 82 4.40 -12.29 -17.90
CA ASN A 82 4.47 -12.39 -16.44
C ASN A 82 3.98 -11.11 -15.79
N PHE A 83 3.27 -11.28 -14.67
CA PHE A 83 2.80 -10.19 -13.83
C PHE A 83 3.31 -10.35 -12.41
N ALA A 84 3.68 -9.24 -11.78
CA ALA A 84 3.92 -9.15 -10.35
C ALA A 84 3.09 -8.03 -9.76
N ILE A 85 2.39 -8.31 -8.69
CA ILE A 85 1.62 -7.31 -7.95
C ILE A 85 2.07 -7.26 -6.50
N CYS A 86 2.51 -6.09 -6.05
CA CYS A 86 2.93 -5.86 -4.68
C CYS A 86 1.74 -5.40 -3.84
N LEU A 87 1.59 -5.95 -2.64
CA LEU A 87 0.52 -5.61 -1.70
C LEU A 87 -0.90 -5.73 -2.29
N PRO A 88 -1.24 -6.82 -3.00
CA PRO A 88 -2.59 -6.99 -3.53
C PRO A 88 -3.63 -7.25 -2.44
N LEU A 89 -3.22 -7.62 -1.22
CA LEU A 89 -4.05 -8.00 -0.08
C LEU A 89 -4.98 -9.20 -0.37
N THR A 90 -4.65 -9.94 -1.40
CA THR A 90 -5.34 -11.16 -1.82
C THR A 90 -4.41 -11.99 -2.70
N THR A 91 -4.79 -13.23 -2.97
CA THR A 91 -4.05 -14.10 -3.90
C THR A 91 -4.75 -14.15 -5.25
N ILE A 92 -3.97 -13.97 -6.33
CA ILE A 92 -4.41 -14.22 -7.71
C ILE A 92 -3.87 -15.58 -8.12
N ASP A 93 -4.76 -16.54 -8.32
CA ASP A 93 -4.39 -17.93 -8.67
C ASP A 93 -4.26 -18.09 -10.20
N LEU A 94 -3.23 -17.46 -10.76
CA LEU A 94 -2.84 -17.58 -12.16
C LEU A 94 -1.35 -17.92 -12.25
N PRO A 95 -0.93 -18.84 -13.15
CA PRO A 95 0.45 -19.33 -13.20
C PRO A 95 1.47 -18.26 -13.57
N ASN A 96 1.05 -17.23 -14.29
CA ASN A 96 1.86 -16.11 -14.74
C ASN A 96 1.75 -14.87 -13.82
N VAL A 97 1.11 -14.98 -12.64
CA VAL A 97 1.01 -13.90 -11.65
C VAL A 97 1.77 -14.25 -10.39
N ARG A 98 2.55 -13.30 -9.88
CA ARG A 98 3.17 -13.34 -8.55
C ARG A 98 2.63 -12.24 -7.67
N CYS A 99 1.97 -12.65 -6.59
CA CYS A 99 1.59 -11.74 -5.50
C CYS A 99 2.76 -11.63 -4.52
N VAL A 100 3.12 -10.39 -4.18
CA VAL A 100 4.20 -10.08 -3.23
C VAL A 100 3.59 -9.34 -2.05
N GLU A 101 3.58 -9.97 -0.89
CA GLU A 101 3.11 -9.39 0.37
C GLU A 101 4.29 -9.06 1.28
N PHE A 102 4.14 -8.00 2.05
CA PHE A 102 5.04 -7.63 3.12
C PHE A 102 4.39 -7.91 4.47
N ALA A 103 5.18 -8.36 5.44
CA ALA A 103 4.72 -8.57 6.82
C ALA A 103 4.54 -7.23 7.55
N CYS A 104 3.69 -6.35 7.01
CA CYS A 104 3.49 -4.99 7.53
C CYS A 104 3.06 -5.01 9.01
N TRP A 105 2.32 -6.03 9.44
CA TRP A 105 1.90 -6.18 10.84
C TRP A 105 3.08 -6.21 11.84
N GLU A 106 4.27 -6.67 11.43
CA GLU A 106 5.46 -6.62 12.29
C GLU A 106 5.88 -5.16 12.58
N LEU A 107 5.82 -4.30 11.56
CA LEU A 107 6.09 -2.87 11.70
C LEU A 107 5.03 -2.19 12.57
N TYR A 108 3.76 -2.53 12.36
CA TYR A 108 2.65 -1.97 13.15
C TYR A 108 2.71 -2.37 14.61
N TYR A 109 3.12 -3.61 14.91
CA TYR A 109 3.38 -4.04 16.30
C TYR A 109 4.44 -3.16 16.97
N LEU A 110 5.58 -2.92 16.30
CA LEU A 110 6.63 -2.06 16.81
C LEU A 110 6.16 -0.60 16.95
N ALA A 111 5.38 -0.09 15.99
CA ALA A 111 4.78 1.24 16.08
C ALA A 111 3.84 1.36 17.29
N GLY A 112 3.07 0.32 17.58
CA GLY A 112 2.22 0.23 18.77
C GLY A 112 3.03 0.30 20.06
N MET A 113 4.15 -0.44 20.14
CA MET A 113 5.05 -0.34 21.29
C MET A 113 5.59 1.08 21.48
N VAL A 114 6.02 1.74 20.41
CA VAL A 114 6.49 3.13 20.47
C VAL A 114 5.38 4.05 20.97
N ALA A 115 4.16 3.92 20.44
CA ALA A 115 3.02 4.70 20.90
C ALA A 115 2.72 4.48 22.40
N GLY A 116 2.82 3.23 22.87
CA GLY A 116 2.61 2.89 24.26
C GLY A 116 3.63 3.50 25.22
N TYR A 117 4.88 3.65 24.78
CA TYR A 117 5.91 4.35 25.55
C TYR A 117 5.77 5.89 25.50
N MET A 118 5.20 6.43 24.43
CA MET A 118 5.14 7.87 24.21
C MET A 118 3.86 8.52 24.72
N THR A 119 2.76 7.80 24.79
CA THR A 119 1.50 8.39 25.26
C THR A 119 1.54 8.79 26.72
N GLU A 120 1.11 10.00 27.03
CA GLU A 120 0.92 10.52 28.39
C GLU A 120 -0.59 10.46 28.78
N SER A 121 -1.47 10.53 27.79
CA SER A 121 -2.93 10.50 27.99
C SER A 121 -3.50 9.08 28.13
N ASN A 122 -2.74 8.05 27.79
CA ASN A 122 -3.21 6.67 27.59
C ASN A 122 -4.32 6.56 26.52
N LEU A 123 -4.40 7.52 25.60
CA LEU A 123 -5.33 7.51 24.49
C LEU A 123 -4.58 7.82 23.19
N VAL A 124 -4.45 6.83 22.33
CA VAL A 124 -3.78 6.97 21.04
C VAL A 124 -4.78 6.90 19.90
N GLY A 125 -4.51 7.60 18.81
CA GLY A 125 -5.34 7.60 17.60
C GLY A 125 -4.74 6.74 16.51
N HIS A 126 -5.58 6.09 15.71
CA HIS A 126 -5.18 5.46 14.46
C HIS A 126 -6.13 5.89 13.33
N VAL A 127 -5.58 6.49 12.28
CA VAL A 127 -6.33 6.92 11.10
C VAL A 127 -6.15 5.88 10.00
N LEU A 128 -7.23 5.26 9.57
CA LEU A 128 -7.25 4.32 8.44
C LEU A 128 -7.71 5.03 7.17
N GLY A 129 -7.09 4.70 6.02
CA GLY A 129 -7.51 5.19 4.71
C GLY A 129 -8.78 4.50 4.21
N ALA A 130 -8.98 3.23 4.55
CA ALA A 130 -10.16 2.44 4.18
C ALA A 130 -10.34 1.27 5.15
N GLU A 131 -11.53 0.70 5.20
CA GLU A 131 -11.82 -0.51 5.97
C GLU A 131 -11.55 -1.75 5.10
N GLN A 132 -10.35 -2.31 5.22
CA GLN A 132 -9.89 -3.49 4.47
C GLN A 132 -9.28 -4.51 5.44
N SER A 133 -9.41 -5.80 5.14
CA SER A 133 -8.98 -6.88 6.03
C SER A 133 -7.49 -6.84 6.40
N ALA A 134 -6.62 -6.43 5.49
CA ALA A 134 -5.19 -6.31 5.81
C ALA A 134 -4.87 -5.09 6.68
N LEU A 135 -5.58 -3.97 6.51
CA LEU A 135 -5.46 -2.82 7.41
C LEU A 135 -5.97 -3.16 8.80
N ILE A 136 -7.03 -3.96 8.91
CA ILE A 136 -7.51 -4.49 10.19
C ILE A 136 -6.44 -5.38 10.87
N ALA A 137 -5.71 -6.19 10.10
CA ALA A 137 -4.63 -7.00 10.64
C ALA A 137 -3.47 -6.13 11.17
N ASN A 138 -3.12 -5.07 10.45
CA ASN A 138 -2.13 -4.08 10.89
C ASN A 138 -2.59 -3.35 12.15
N ASP A 139 -3.87 -2.92 12.20
CA ASP A 139 -4.47 -2.26 13.35
C ASP A 139 -4.44 -3.16 14.60
N ASN A 140 -4.81 -4.44 14.45
CA ASN A 140 -4.73 -5.40 15.53
C ASN A 140 -3.28 -5.57 16.05
N ALA A 141 -2.30 -5.65 15.15
CA ALA A 141 -0.90 -5.74 15.53
C ALA A 141 -0.41 -4.47 16.26
N TYR A 142 -0.86 -3.29 15.82
CA TYR A 142 -0.59 -2.03 16.52
C TYR A 142 -1.16 -2.02 17.94
N ILE A 143 -2.42 -2.46 18.11
CA ILE A 143 -3.07 -2.58 19.42
C ILE A 143 -2.32 -3.58 20.32
N GLU A 144 -1.94 -4.73 19.78
CA GLU A 144 -1.17 -5.73 20.53
C GLU A 144 0.20 -5.18 20.97
N GLY A 145 0.91 -4.48 20.07
CA GLY A 145 2.17 -3.82 20.40
C GLY A 145 2.02 -2.75 21.48
N LEU A 146 0.97 -1.93 21.38
CA LEU A 146 0.63 -0.92 22.39
C LEU A 146 0.42 -1.56 23.76
N HIS A 147 -0.42 -2.59 23.83
CA HIS A 147 -0.75 -3.25 25.10
C HIS A 147 0.40 -4.08 25.67
N ALA A 148 1.36 -4.50 24.85
CA ALA A 148 2.56 -5.19 25.33
C ALA A 148 3.40 -4.32 26.28
N VAL A 149 3.35 -2.99 26.13
CA VAL A 149 4.14 -2.03 26.92
C VAL A 149 3.28 -1.10 27.78
N ASN A 150 2.01 -0.87 27.39
CA ASN A 150 1.06 -0.05 28.13
C ASN A 150 -0.35 -0.68 28.09
N PRO A 151 -0.63 -1.63 28.99
CA PRO A 151 -1.92 -2.35 28.98
C PRO A 151 -3.16 -1.49 29.24
N ASP A 152 -2.98 -0.31 29.84
CA ASP A 152 -4.09 0.61 30.19
C ASP A 152 -4.42 1.59 29.04
N ALA A 153 -3.57 1.68 28.02
CA ALA A 153 -3.80 2.55 26.89
C ALA A 153 -4.98 2.07 26.03
N LYS A 154 -5.66 3.04 25.41
CA LYS A 154 -6.79 2.80 24.50
C LYS A 154 -6.45 3.32 23.12
N VAL A 155 -6.91 2.62 22.10
CA VAL A 155 -6.82 3.04 20.71
C VAL A 155 -8.17 3.54 20.23
N GLN A 156 -8.16 4.69 19.57
CA GLN A 156 -9.31 5.25 18.86
C GLN A 156 -9.04 5.19 17.36
N VAL A 157 -9.74 4.27 16.69
CA VAL A 157 -9.60 4.06 15.24
C VAL A 157 -10.65 4.89 14.51
N VAL A 158 -10.25 5.67 13.52
CA VAL A 158 -11.13 6.46 12.66
C VAL A 158 -10.74 6.27 11.20
N ASN A 159 -11.74 6.07 10.35
CA ASN A 159 -11.55 5.89 8.91
C ASN A 159 -11.70 7.25 8.19
N ALA A 160 -10.65 7.66 7.45
CA ALA A 160 -10.67 8.85 6.61
C ALA A 160 -11.43 8.63 5.29
N ASN A 161 -11.69 7.36 4.91
CA ASN A 161 -12.29 6.94 3.64
C ASN A 161 -11.54 7.46 2.40
N SER A 162 -10.25 7.70 2.53
CA SER A 162 -9.37 8.15 1.45
C SER A 162 -7.91 7.87 1.82
N PHE A 163 -7.11 7.51 0.82
CA PHE A 163 -5.64 7.41 0.94
C PHE A 163 -4.93 8.65 0.40
N SER A 164 -5.64 9.60 -0.21
CA SER A 164 -5.04 10.72 -0.94
C SER A 164 -5.72 12.07 -0.73
N ASP A 165 -6.72 12.18 0.15
CA ASP A 165 -7.37 13.44 0.49
C ASP A 165 -6.76 14.07 1.76
N PRO A 166 -5.87 15.10 1.62
CA PRO A 166 -5.26 15.73 2.77
C PRO A 166 -6.26 16.45 3.69
N ALA A 167 -7.42 16.88 3.15
CA ALA A 167 -8.44 17.54 3.95
C ALA A 167 -9.13 16.53 4.87
N ALA A 168 -9.49 15.35 4.36
CA ALA A 168 -10.05 14.28 5.15
C ALA A 168 -9.10 13.82 6.26
N GLY A 169 -7.82 13.59 5.93
CA GLY A 169 -6.79 13.21 6.90
C GLY A 169 -6.60 14.26 8.00
N LYS A 170 -6.57 15.54 7.63
CA LYS A 170 -6.47 16.65 8.58
C LYS A 170 -7.68 16.71 9.53
N ASP A 171 -8.89 16.60 9.00
CA ASP A 171 -10.12 16.71 9.80
C ASP A 171 -10.23 15.54 10.81
N VAL A 172 -9.88 14.34 10.38
CA VAL A 172 -9.83 13.16 11.26
C VAL A 172 -8.74 13.33 12.32
N GLY A 173 -7.52 13.77 11.95
CA GLY A 173 -6.44 14.02 12.89
C GLY A 173 -6.81 15.07 13.96
N LEU A 174 -7.41 16.19 13.55
CA LEU A 174 -7.89 17.23 14.48
C LEU A 174 -8.99 16.69 15.40
N THR A 175 -9.86 15.82 14.90
CA THR A 175 -10.90 15.18 15.72
C THR A 175 -10.26 14.32 16.81
N LEU A 176 -9.30 13.46 16.47
CA LEU A 176 -8.59 12.62 17.46
C LEU A 176 -7.85 13.45 18.50
N ILE A 177 -7.18 14.54 18.10
CA ILE A 177 -6.53 15.47 19.02
C ILE A 177 -7.57 16.09 19.97
N SER A 178 -8.71 16.54 19.46
CA SER A 178 -9.77 17.15 20.28
C SER A 178 -10.39 16.17 21.28
N GLN A 179 -10.31 14.88 21.01
CA GLN A 179 -10.77 13.79 21.87
C GLN A 179 -9.72 13.36 22.91
N GLY A 180 -8.53 13.94 22.85
CA GLY A 180 -7.47 13.73 23.84
C GLY A 180 -6.40 12.73 23.40
N CYS A 181 -6.38 12.30 22.15
CA CYS A 181 -5.27 11.51 21.62
C CYS A 181 -4.01 12.37 21.54
N ASP A 182 -2.91 11.91 22.11
CA ASP A 182 -1.63 12.59 22.12
C ASP A 182 -0.57 11.92 21.22
N VAL A 183 -0.84 10.71 20.78
CA VAL A 183 -0.07 9.99 19.75
C VAL A 183 -1.04 9.54 18.67
N ILE A 184 -0.72 9.79 17.41
CA ILE A 184 -1.58 9.41 16.28
C ILE A 184 -0.72 8.69 15.23
N LEU A 185 -1.15 7.48 14.85
CA LEU A 185 -0.66 6.76 13.69
C LEU A 185 -1.59 7.02 12.50
N THR A 186 -1.03 7.20 11.31
CA THR A 186 -1.81 7.33 10.08
C THR A 186 -1.44 6.22 9.10
N ASP A 187 -2.46 5.66 8.46
CA ASP A 187 -2.38 4.63 7.42
C ASP A 187 -3.18 5.09 6.19
N CYS A 188 -2.92 6.36 5.78
CA CYS A 188 -3.58 7.01 4.65
C CYS A 188 -2.70 8.12 4.06
#